data_f4f261f65613cb4a0d2c9a7661502e14
#
_entry.id   f4f261f65613cb4a0d2c9a7661502e14
#
_cell.length_a   1.000
_cell.length_b   1.000
_cell.length_c   1.000
_cell.angle_alpha   90.00
_cell.angle_beta   90.00
_cell.angle_gamma   90.00
#
_symmetry.space_group_name_H-M   'P 1'
#
loop_
_entity.id
_entity.type
_entity.pdbx_description
1 polymer ?
#
loop_
_entity_poly.entity_id
_entity_poly.type
_entity_poly.pdbx_seq_one_letter_code
_entity_poly.pdbx_strand_id
1 'polypeptide(L)'
;MPRPDRGAALVALGLAALVPVAPLGAQACREPHYRWSEKTDTTLATVAPQPTSVSAILASWAPPDLGARDRCAPRASRELEAYSMTAWVRRVDKVKDDGDWHVELTDLADSPVDACVVVEIPAPRYSPRYAAARAALDSLIGDRKIRRGGMLARPFRARVSGAPFFDGQHRRGGRHSDRVTGDHGRCNSSVRALWEIHPVYRVTSP
;
A
#
# COMPACT_ATOMS: atom_id res chain seq x y z
N MET A 1 -57.93 -17.71 69.93
CA MET A 1 -56.62 -17.91 69.28
C MET A 1 -56.86 -17.84 67.78
N PRO A 2 -56.45 -16.76 67.06
CA PRO A 2 -56.57 -16.70 65.61
C PRO A 2 -55.36 -17.36 64.95
N ARG A 3 -55.62 -17.97 63.79
CA ARG A 3 -54.63 -18.65 62.92
C ARG A 3 -53.96 -17.54 62.03
N PRO A 4 -52.67 -17.68 61.72
CA PRO A 4 -52.01 -16.79 60.76
C PRO A 4 -52.27 -17.21 59.33
N ASP A 5 -52.65 -16.23 58.52
CA ASP A 5 -52.76 -16.34 57.04
C ASP A 5 -51.39 -16.59 56.39
N ARG A 6 -51.35 -17.58 55.52
CA ARG A 6 -50.22 -17.84 54.67
C ARG A 6 -50.38 -17.06 53.35
N GLY A 7 -49.69 -15.94 53.27
CA GLY A 7 -49.56 -15.19 51.99
C GLY A 7 -48.70 -15.97 51.00
N ALA A 8 -49.27 -16.33 49.86
CA ALA A 8 -48.58 -16.93 48.74
C ALA A 8 -47.83 -15.83 47.95
N ALA A 9 -46.51 -15.89 47.97
CA ALA A 9 -45.67 -15.02 47.12
C ALA A 9 -45.65 -15.58 45.69
N LEU A 10 -46.22 -14.85 44.74
CA LEU A 10 -46.10 -15.13 43.30
C LEU A 10 -44.72 -14.68 42.83
N VAL A 11 -43.85 -15.61 42.49
CA VAL A 11 -42.57 -15.36 41.81
C VAL A 11 -42.86 -15.20 40.29
N ALA A 12 -42.81 -13.99 39.79
CA ALA A 12 -42.88 -13.76 38.35
C ALA A 12 -41.54 -14.10 37.70
N LEU A 13 -41.45 -15.20 36.99
CA LEU A 13 -40.30 -15.51 36.11
C LEU A 13 -40.39 -14.59 34.86
N GLY A 14 -39.54 -13.60 34.83
CA GLY A 14 -39.33 -12.79 33.61
C GLY A 14 -38.57 -13.62 32.54
N LEU A 15 -39.22 -14.01 31.48
CA LEU A 15 -38.53 -14.53 30.28
C LEU A 15 -37.78 -13.39 29.62
N ALA A 16 -36.45 -13.37 29.76
CA ALA A 16 -35.58 -12.52 28.96
C ALA A 16 -35.55 -13.06 27.53
N ALA A 17 -36.20 -12.38 26.60
CA ALA A 17 -36.12 -12.67 25.18
C ALA A 17 -34.69 -12.37 24.70
N LEU A 18 -33.91 -13.40 24.39
CA LEU A 18 -32.63 -13.31 23.67
C LEU A 18 -32.94 -12.84 22.24
N VAL A 19 -32.74 -11.56 21.97
CA VAL A 19 -32.77 -11.04 20.62
C VAL A 19 -31.52 -11.57 19.89
N PRO A 20 -31.66 -12.35 18.83
CA PRO A 20 -30.52 -12.80 18.06
C PRO A 20 -29.85 -11.57 17.43
N VAL A 21 -28.60 -11.25 17.85
CA VAL A 21 -27.75 -10.28 17.17
C VAL A 21 -27.38 -10.94 15.83
N ALA A 22 -28.01 -10.48 14.75
CA ALA A 22 -27.62 -10.89 13.42
C ALA A 22 -26.13 -10.55 13.22
N PRO A 23 -25.30 -11.47 12.71
CA PRO A 23 -23.90 -11.12 12.38
C PRO A 23 -23.94 -9.96 11.38
N LEU A 24 -23.26 -8.87 11.71
CA LEU A 24 -23.00 -7.79 10.76
C LEU A 24 -22.35 -8.45 9.54
N GLY A 25 -23.14 -8.68 8.49
CA GLY A 25 -22.66 -9.28 7.26
C GLY A 25 -21.44 -8.54 6.81
N ALA A 26 -20.34 -9.26 6.58
CA ALA A 26 -19.12 -8.69 6.05
C ALA A 26 -19.47 -7.87 4.80
N GLN A 27 -19.32 -6.56 4.90
CA GLN A 27 -19.67 -5.65 3.81
C GLN A 27 -18.84 -6.06 2.59
N ALA A 28 -19.51 -6.41 1.51
CA ALA A 28 -18.82 -6.90 0.32
C ALA A 28 -17.79 -5.85 -0.14
N CYS A 29 -16.56 -6.28 -0.33
CA CYS A 29 -15.50 -5.41 -0.83
C CYS A 29 -15.87 -4.80 -2.17
N ARG A 30 -15.92 -3.47 -2.25
CA ARG A 30 -16.31 -2.69 -3.44
C ARG A 30 -15.19 -1.78 -3.94
N GLU A 31 -13.95 -2.05 -3.57
CA GLU A 31 -12.79 -1.29 -4.05
C GLU A 31 -12.68 -1.37 -5.58
N PRO A 32 -12.50 -0.24 -6.30
CA PRO A 32 -12.37 -0.22 -7.76
C PRO A 32 -11.10 -0.97 -8.21
N HIS A 33 -10.01 -0.85 -7.44
CA HIS A 33 -8.75 -1.54 -7.62
C HIS A 33 -8.34 -2.26 -6.33
N TYR A 34 -7.21 -2.95 -6.35
CA TYR A 34 -6.69 -3.65 -5.17
C TYR A 34 -6.32 -2.67 -4.07
N ARG A 35 -7.00 -2.75 -2.92
CA ARG A 35 -6.77 -1.92 -1.71
C ARG A 35 -6.68 -0.42 -2.04
N TRP A 36 -7.64 0.06 -2.84
CA TRP A 36 -7.61 1.40 -3.39
C TRP A 36 -7.66 2.51 -2.34
N SER A 37 -8.45 2.33 -1.28
CA SER A 37 -8.49 3.25 -0.15
C SER A 37 -7.10 3.46 0.44
N GLU A 38 -6.35 2.38 0.58
CA GLU A 38 -5.00 2.41 1.14
C GLU A 38 -3.99 3.04 0.17
N LYS A 39 -4.14 2.76 -1.13
CA LYS A 39 -3.29 3.34 -2.18
C LYS A 39 -3.43 4.85 -2.30
N THR A 40 -4.57 5.43 -1.90
CA THR A 40 -4.85 6.87 -2.00
C THR A 40 -4.91 7.59 -0.66
N ASP A 41 -4.65 6.90 0.45
CA ASP A 41 -4.69 7.46 1.80
C ASP A 41 -3.54 8.47 2.05
N THR A 42 -3.85 9.56 2.75
CA THR A 42 -2.88 10.61 3.11
C THR A 42 -2.61 10.72 4.61
N THR A 43 -3.17 9.86 5.44
CA THR A 43 -3.07 9.95 6.90
C THR A 43 -1.63 9.90 7.39
N LEU A 44 -0.77 9.11 6.73
CA LEU A 44 0.64 9.00 7.08
C LEU A 44 1.53 10.11 6.48
N ALA A 45 0.97 11.04 5.72
CA ALA A 45 1.74 12.09 5.06
C ALA A 45 2.39 13.11 6.01
N THR A 46 1.95 13.16 7.27
CA THR A 46 2.50 14.01 8.33
C THR A 46 3.43 13.26 9.30
N VAL A 47 3.52 11.94 9.15
CA VAL A 47 4.42 11.11 9.97
C VAL A 47 5.85 11.32 9.51
N ALA A 48 6.77 11.49 10.45
CA ALA A 48 8.20 11.61 10.15
C ALA A 48 8.70 10.31 9.49
N PRO A 49 9.24 10.36 8.26
CA PRO A 49 9.61 9.16 7.55
C PRO A 49 10.93 8.58 8.07
N GLN A 50 10.96 7.26 8.27
CA GLN A 50 12.17 6.51 8.59
C GLN A 50 13.04 6.32 7.33
N PRO A 51 14.36 6.34 7.42
CA PRO A 51 15.22 6.08 6.26
C PRO A 51 15.19 4.60 5.87
N THR A 52 15.21 4.33 4.57
CA THR A 52 15.35 2.98 3.99
C THR A 52 16.12 3.03 2.66
N SER A 53 16.38 1.88 2.06
CA SER A 53 16.98 1.73 0.74
C SER A 53 16.29 0.61 -0.05
N VAL A 54 16.51 0.54 -1.36
CA VAL A 54 16.00 -0.54 -2.20
C VAL A 54 16.52 -1.90 -1.70
N SER A 55 17.82 -2.00 -1.45
CA SER A 55 18.44 -3.23 -0.92
C SER A 55 17.89 -3.63 0.45
N ALA A 56 17.63 -2.68 1.34
CA ALA A 56 17.04 -2.97 2.65
C ALA A 56 15.63 -3.58 2.51
N ILE A 57 14.82 -3.06 1.60
CA ILE A 57 13.49 -3.60 1.31
C ILE A 57 13.62 -5.04 0.78
N LEU A 58 14.41 -5.23 -0.27
CA LEU A 58 14.57 -6.53 -0.92
C LEU A 58 15.20 -7.61 -0.02
N ALA A 59 16.08 -7.21 0.90
CA ALA A 59 16.76 -8.14 1.78
C ALA A 59 15.97 -8.50 3.05
N SER A 60 15.24 -7.53 3.64
CA SER A 60 14.77 -7.68 5.02
C SER A 60 13.28 -7.46 5.26
N TRP A 61 12.52 -6.89 4.32
CA TRP A 61 11.11 -6.65 4.54
C TRP A 61 10.31 -7.95 4.37
N ALA A 62 9.82 -8.50 5.49
CA ALA A 62 9.01 -9.70 5.46
C ALA A 62 7.68 -9.44 4.74
N PRO A 63 7.30 -10.28 3.76
CA PRO A 63 6.02 -10.16 3.10
C PRO A 63 4.87 -10.42 4.10
N PRO A 64 3.82 -9.59 4.12
CA PRO A 64 2.63 -9.87 4.93
C PRO A 64 1.83 -11.04 4.34
N ASP A 65 0.91 -11.58 5.14
CA ASP A 65 -0.03 -12.61 4.68
C ASP A 65 -1.15 -11.98 3.83
N LEU A 66 -0.77 -11.44 2.66
CA LEU A 66 -1.67 -10.84 1.69
C LEU A 66 -1.46 -11.45 0.31
N GLY A 67 -2.56 -11.62 -0.43
CA GLY A 67 -2.60 -12.10 -1.81
C GLY A 67 -3.67 -11.39 -2.63
N ALA A 68 -3.85 -11.79 -3.88
CA ALA A 68 -4.72 -11.13 -4.84
C ALA A 68 -6.21 -11.02 -4.41
N ARG A 69 -6.66 -11.85 -3.47
CA ARG A 69 -8.06 -11.84 -2.99
C ARG A 69 -8.31 -10.83 -1.86
N ASP A 70 -7.25 -10.23 -1.29
CA ASP A 70 -7.35 -9.34 -0.13
C ASP A 70 -7.56 -7.87 -0.54
N ARG A 71 -8.51 -7.65 -1.46
CA ARG A 71 -8.78 -6.36 -2.10
C ARG A 71 -9.19 -5.23 -1.14
N CYS A 72 -9.70 -5.54 0.03
CA CYS A 72 -10.13 -4.56 1.03
C CYS A 72 -9.39 -4.73 2.36
N ALA A 73 -8.26 -5.42 2.37
CA ALA A 73 -7.46 -5.54 3.58
C ALA A 73 -6.92 -4.17 4.00
N PRO A 74 -7.12 -3.76 5.26
CA PRO A 74 -6.56 -2.50 5.75
C PRO A 74 -5.04 -2.58 5.84
N ARG A 75 -4.39 -1.42 5.99
CA ARG A 75 -2.97 -1.36 6.34
C ARG A 75 -2.70 -2.05 7.67
N ALA A 76 -1.56 -2.73 7.74
CA ALA A 76 -1.13 -3.40 8.95
C ALA A 76 0.39 -3.37 9.10
N SER A 77 0.87 -3.52 10.34
CA SER A 77 2.30 -3.62 10.65
C SER A 77 3.11 -2.49 10.00
N ARG A 78 4.10 -2.81 9.17
CA ARG A 78 4.98 -1.85 8.50
C ARG A 78 4.24 -0.83 7.62
N GLU A 79 3.11 -1.20 7.08
CA GLU A 79 2.28 -0.29 6.27
C GLU A 79 1.69 0.89 7.06
N LEU A 80 1.76 0.87 8.39
CA LEU A 80 1.31 1.96 9.29
C LEU A 80 2.42 3.00 9.58
N GLU A 81 3.57 2.86 8.94
CA GLU A 81 4.71 3.75 9.09
C GLU A 81 4.89 4.62 7.83
N ALA A 82 5.82 5.57 7.88
CA ALA A 82 6.26 6.32 6.71
C ALA A 82 7.75 6.09 6.48
N TYR A 83 8.16 6.03 5.21
CA TYR A 83 9.56 5.83 4.85
C TYR A 83 10.05 6.85 3.83
N SER A 84 11.37 7.08 3.83
CA SER A 84 12.06 7.83 2.80
C SER A 84 13.28 7.09 2.29
N MET A 85 13.52 7.18 0.99
CA MET A 85 14.73 6.65 0.38
C MET A 85 15.32 7.63 -0.63
N THR A 86 16.65 7.68 -0.72
CA THR A 86 17.36 8.38 -1.79
C THR A 86 17.91 7.33 -2.75
N ALA A 87 17.34 7.24 -3.95
CA ALA A 87 17.61 6.18 -4.90
C ALA A 87 17.71 6.72 -6.33
N TRP A 88 18.12 5.87 -7.26
CA TRP A 88 18.15 6.17 -8.68
C TRP A 88 16.79 5.89 -9.31
N VAL A 89 16.19 6.90 -9.92
CA VAL A 89 15.02 6.79 -10.79
C VAL A 89 15.49 6.31 -12.15
N ARG A 90 15.09 5.12 -12.56
CA ARG A 90 15.47 4.54 -13.85
C ARG A 90 14.33 4.44 -14.84
N ARG A 91 13.09 4.35 -14.34
CA ARG A 91 11.89 4.23 -15.15
C ARG A 91 10.78 5.09 -14.55
N VAL A 92 10.01 5.74 -15.42
CA VAL A 92 8.79 6.46 -15.07
C VAL A 92 7.74 6.13 -16.12
N ASP A 93 6.68 5.48 -15.72
CA ASP A 93 5.51 5.20 -16.54
C ASP A 93 4.34 6.06 -16.02
N LYS A 94 3.90 7.01 -16.84
CA LYS A 94 2.86 7.98 -16.49
C LYS A 94 1.46 7.56 -16.95
N VAL A 95 1.38 6.45 -17.68
CA VAL A 95 0.14 5.96 -18.28
C VAL A 95 -0.20 4.63 -17.64
N LYS A 96 -1.06 4.67 -16.63
CA LYS A 96 -1.62 3.49 -15.96
C LYS A 96 -3.15 3.57 -16.00
N ASP A 97 -3.81 2.42 -16.02
CA ASP A 97 -5.26 2.31 -16.08
C ASP A 97 -5.95 2.93 -14.85
N ASP A 98 -5.30 2.87 -13.69
CA ASP A 98 -5.74 3.49 -12.44
C ASP A 98 -5.38 4.98 -12.34
N GLY A 99 -4.54 5.48 -13.24
CA GLY A 99 -4.07 6.85 -13.29
C GLY A 99 -2.85 7.13 -12.43
N ASP A 100 -2.25 6.12 -11.81
CA ASP A 100 -1.05 6.29 -10.99
C ASP A 100 0.22 6.39 -11.85
N TRP A 101 1.22 7.09 -11.35
CA TRP A 101 2.55 7.11 -11.96
C TRP A 101 3.42 6.05 -11.33
N HIS A 102 3.80 5.08 -12.11
CA HIS A 102 4.66 3.99 -11.71
C HIS A 102 6.14 4.36 -11.92
N VAL A 103 6.93 4.30 -10.87
CA VAL A 103 8.34 4.69 -10.88
C VAL A 103 9.18 3.54 -10.33
N GLU A 104 10.22 3.11 -11.07
CA GLU A 104 11.16 2.10 -10.60
C GLU A 104 12.41 2.75 -10.02
N LEU A 105 12.73 2.40 -8.78
CA LEU A 105 13.90 2.88 -8.03
C LEU A 105 14.92 1.77 -7.83
N THR A 106 16.21 2.14 -7.93
CA THR A 106 17.35 1.24 -7.68
C THR A 106 18.39 1.94 -6.80
N ASP A 107 19.21 1.18 -6.07
CA ASP A 107 20.28 1.78 -5.25
C ASP A 107 21.43 2.33 -6.10
N LEU A 108 21.71 1.72 -7.26
CA LEU A 108 22.74 2.18 -8.20
C LEU A 108 22.12 2.42 -9.58
N ALA A 109 22.73 3.31 -10.37
CA ALA A 109 22.25 3.62 -11.72
C ALA A 109 22.29 2.39 -12.66
N ASP A 110 23.22 1.49 -12.43
CA ASP A 110 23.50 0.27 -13.20
C ASP A 110 23.06 -1.03 -12.48
N SER A 111 22.21 -0.93 -11.46
CA SER A 111 21.66 -2.10 -10.77
C SER A 111 21.01 -3.08 -11.78
N PRO A 112 21.02 -4.40 -11.47
CA PRO A 112 20.31 -5.40 -12.27
C PRO A 112 18.85 -5.01 -12.55
N VAL A 113 18.33 -5.50 -13.67
CA VAL A 113 17.00 -5.07 -14.17
C VAL A 113 15.89 -5.30 -13.16
N ASP A 114 15.95 -6.39 -12.42
CA ASP A 114 14.95 -6.82 -11.44
C ASP A 114 15.25 -6.37 -9.99
N ALA A 115 16.47 -5.84 -9.75
CA ALA A 115 16.87 -5.34 -8.43
C ALA A 115 16.32 -3.92 -8.18
N CYS A 116 15.02 -3.77 -8.15
CA CYS A 116 14.32 -2.52 -7.96
C CYS A 116 13.10 -2.65 -7.04
N VAL A 117 12.62 -1.50 -6.59
CA VAL A 117 11.36 -1.33 -5.87
C VAL A 117 10.50 -0.35 -6.66
N VAL A 118 9.21 -0.64 -6.71
CA VAL A 118 8.21 0.24 -7.29
C VAL A 118 7.84 1.32 -6.28
N VAL A 119 7.67 2.55 -6.75
CA VAL A 119 6.99 3.59 -6.00
C VAL A 119 5.91 4.20 -6.89
N GLU A 120 4.75 4.50 -6.31
CA GLU A 120 3.63 5.01 -7.09
C GLU A 120 3.09 6.32 -6.54
N ILE A 121 2.82 7.26 -7.47
CA ILE A 121 2.25 8.56 -7.15
C ILE A 121 0.81 8.59 -7.67
N PRO A 122 -0.19 8.56 -6.78
CA PRO A 122 -1.60 8.54 -7.16
C PRO A 122 -2.01 9.75 -8.00
N ALA A 123 -3.15 9.63 -8.67
CA ALA A 123 -3.67 10.71 -9.50
C ALA A 123 -3.95 11.99 -8.68
N PRO A 124 -3.71 13.19 -9.24
CA PRO A 124 -3.85 14.47 -8.52
C PRO A 124 -5.24 14.74 -7.93
N ARG A 125 -6.29 14.11 -8.50
CA ARG A 125 -7.66 14.24 -8.02
C ARG A 125 -7.90 13.72 -6.60
N TYR A 126 -7.01 12.86 -6.09
CA TYR A 126 -7.14 12.28 -4.74
C TYR A 126 -6.49 13.14 -3.66
N SER A 127 -5.46 13.94 -4.00
CA SER A 127 -4.84 14.86 -3.05
C SER A 127 -3.97 15.90 -3.77
N PRO A 128 -3.95 17.16 -3.31
CA PRO A 128 -2.97 18.14 -3.77
C PRO A 128 -1.51 17.74 -3.48
N ARG A 129 -1.26 16.86 -2.49
CA ARG A 129 0.08 16.30 -2.24
C ARG A 129 0.58 15.49 -3.42
N TYR A 130 -0.29 14.70 -4.06
CA TYR A 130 0.08 13.90 -5.23
C TYR A 130 0.36 14.79 -6.44
N ALA A 131 -0.41 15.87 -6.61
CA ALA A 131 -0.11 16.88 -7.62
C ALA A 131 1.29 17.48 -7.42
N ALA A 132 1.63 17.85 -6.19
CA ALA A 132 2.93 18.40 -5.84
C ALA A 132 4.07 17.38 -6.04
N ALA A 133 3.86 16.12 -5.65
CA ALA A 133 4.86 15.06 -5.84
C ALA A 133 5.13 14.78 -7.33
N ARG A 134 4.07 14.75 -8.16
CA ARG A 134 4.20 14.61 -9.62
C ARG A 134 4.93 15.79 -10.25
N ALA A 135 4.58 17.02 -9.89
CA ALA A 135 5.24 18.22 -10.37
C ALA A 135 6.74 18.25 -9.99
N ALA A 136 7.07 17.84 -8.76
CA ALA A 136 8.45 17.72 -8.31
C ALA A 136 9.22 16.66 -9.11
N LEU A 137 8.62 15.49 -9.36
CA LEU A 137 9.23 14.45 -10.18
C LEU A 137 9.44 14.92 -11.61
N ASP A 138 8.46 15.59 -12.21
CA ASP A 138 8.58 16.17 -13.56
C ASP A 138 9.71 17.20 -13.65
N SER A 139 9.81 18.05 -12.65
CA SER A 139 10.91 19.02 -12.56
C SER A 139 12.28 18.33 -12.51
N LEU A 140 12.40 17.23 -11.76
CA LEU A 140 13.63 16.43 -11.69
C LEU A 140 13.91 15.66 -12.98
N ILE A 141 12.89 15.19 -13.69
CA ILE A 141 13.05 14.59 -15.02
C ILE A 141 13.61 15.62 -15.98
N GLY A 142 13.08 16.84 -15.99
CA GLY A 142 13.53 17.93 -16.85
C GLY A 142 13.51 17.54 -18.33
N ASP A 143 14.62 17.74 -19.01
CA ASP A 143 14.83 17.43 -20.43
C ASP A 143 15.20 15.98 -20.74
N ARG A 144 15.23 15.10 -19.72
CA ARG A 144 15.64 13.70 -19.90
C ARG A 144 14.65 12.96 -20.80
N LYS A 145 15.18 12.32 -21.83
CA LYS A 145 14.38 11.52 -22.74
C LYS A 145 13.84 10.27 -22.03
N ILE A 146 12.52 10.14 -22.01
CA ILE A 146 11.83 8.91 -21.63
C ILE A 146 11.64 8.06 -22.88
N ARG A 147 12.18 6.84 -22.88
CA ARG A 147 12.09 5.87 -23.99
C ARG A 147 10.76 5.12 -23.91
N ARG A 148 10.43 4.38 -24.98
CA ARG A 148 9.27 3.46 -24.96
C ARG A 148 9.36 2.52 -23.75
N GLY A 149 8.24 2.34 -23.05
CA GLY A 149 8.16 1.56 -21.81
C GLY A 149 8.67 2.29 -20.57
N GLY A 150 8.77 3.63 -20.61
CA GLY A 150 9.04 4.45 -19.45
C GLY A 150 10.51 4.59 -19.05
N MET A 151 11.44 3.88 -19.69
CA MET A 151 12.86 3.92 -19.33
C MET A 151 13.49 5.28 -19.57
N LEU A 152 14.18 5.81 -18.57
CA LEU A 152 14.97 7.03 -18.69
C LEU A 152 16.27 6.76 -19.48
N ALA A 153 16.57 7.61 -20.43
CA ALA A 153 17.84 7.52 -21.15
C ALA A 153 19.05 7.80 -20.24
N ARG A 154 18.85 8.63 -19.21
CA ARG A 154 19.82 8.96 -18.16
C ARG A 154 19.10 8.89 -16.81
N PRO A 155 19.31 7.83 -16.01
CA PRO A 155 18.80 7.77 -14.64
C PRO A 155 19.28 8.96 -13.80
N PHE A 156 18.53 9.34 -12.79
CA PHE A 156 18.90 10.41 -11.85
C PHE A 156 18.52 10.03 -10.43
N ARG A 157 19.15 10.70 -9.46
CA ARG A 157 18.83 10.47 -8.05
C ARG A 157 17.69 11.37 -7.60
N ALA A 158 16.79 10.79 -6.80
CA ALA A 158 15.74 11.53 -6.12
C ALA A 158 15.59 10.98 -4.69
N ARG A 159 15.08 11.82 -3.80
CA ARG A 159 14.56 11.38 -2.50
C ARG A 159 13.04 11.27 -2.62
N VAL A 160 12.52 10.09 -2.27
CA VAL A 160 11.09 9.78 -2.27
C VAL A 160 10.66 9.47 -0.85
N SER A 161 9.49 10.00 -0.44
CA SER A 161 8.89 9.69 0.86
C SER A 161 7.43 9.33 0.70
N GLY A 162 6.98 8.30 1.42
CA GLY A 162 5.61 7.81 1.35
C GLY A 162 5.33 6.69 2.33
N ALA A 163 4.17 6.07 2.20
CA ALA A 163 3.78 4.92 2.99
C ALA A 163 4.17 3.62 2.28
N PRO A 164 4.67 2.62 3.00
CA PRO A 164 4.84 1.30 2.41
C PRO A 164 3.49 0.67 2.10
N PHE A 165 3.47 -0.12 1.07
CA PHE A 165 2.30 -0.87 0.63
C PHE A 165 2.76 -2.21 0.06
N PHE A 166 2.14 -3.31 0.47
CA PHE A 166 2.43 -4.61 -0.11
C PHE A 166 1.40 -4.94 -1.19
N ASP A 167 1.82 -4.96 -2.46
CA ASP A 167 0.93 -5.28 -3.57
C ASP A 167 0.77 -6.80 -3.74
N GLY A 168 -0.03 -7.39 -2.87
CA GLY A 168 -0.38 -8.81 -2.91
C GLY A 168 -1.15 -9.24 -4.18
N GLN A 169 -1.64 -8.30 -4.98
CA GLN A 169 -2.31 -8.59 -6.25
C GLN A 169 -1.36 -9.32 -7.22
N HIS A 170 -0.08 -8.98 -7.17
CA HIS A 170 0.96 -9.56 -8.00
C HIS A 170 1.57 -10.86 -7.44
N ARG A 171 1.12 -11.32 -6.27
CA ARG A 171 1.54 -12.61 -5.71
C ARG A 171 0.79 -13.76 -6.40
N ARG A 172 1.49 -14.76 -6.89
CA ARG A 172 0.94 -15.96 -7.53
C ARG A 172 1.01 -17.18 -6.62
N GLY A 173 0.05 -18.09 -6.73
CA GLY A 173 0.05 -19.34 -5.95
C GLY A 173 -0.47 -19.20 -4.51
N GLY A 174 -1.15 -18.08 -4.19
CA GLY A 174 -1.75 -17.84 -2.88
C GLY A 174 -0.93 -16.96 -1.94
N ARG A 175 -1.47 -16.72 -0.74
CA ARG A 175 -0.96 -15.74 0.25
C ARG A 175 0.47 -15.98 0.73
N HIS A 176 0.91 -17.22 0.79
CA HIS A 176 2.24 -17.60 1.31
C HIS A 176 3.24 -17.94 0.20
N SER A 177 2.84 -17.77 -1.06
CA SER A 177 3.71 -18.10 -2.18
C SER A 177 4.83 -17.06 -2.35
N ASP A 178 6.03 -17.52 -2.65
CA ASP A 178 7.15 -16.66 -3.04
C ASP A 178 7.17 -16.34 -4.55
N ARG A 179 6.17 -16.81 -5.29
CA ARG A 179 6.06 -16.57 -6.73
C ARG A 179 5.42 -15.22 -7.02
N VAL A 180 6.03 -14.46 -7.91
CA VAL A 180 5.55 -13.16 -8.41
C VAL A 180 5.12 -13.26 -9.86
N THR A 181 4.20 -12.40 -10.26
CA THR A 181 3.86 -12.18 -11.68
C THR A 181 4.80 -11.14 -12.29
N GLY A 182 5.10 -11.28 -13.58
CA GLY A 182 5.87 -10.28 -14.33
C GLY A 182 5.12 -8.96 -14.58
N ASP A 183 3.87 -8.82 -14.11
CA ASP A 183 3.06 -7.61 -14.31
C ASP A 183 3.44 -6.47 -13.34
N HIS A 184 4.28 -6.73 -12.35
CA HIS A 184 4.81 -5.74 -11.41
C HIS A 184 6.01 -4.96 -11.99
N GLY A 185 5.88 -4.45 -13.18
CA GLY A 185 6.98 -3.80 -13.88
C GLY A 185 8.18 -4.73 -14.07
N ARG A 186 9.38 -4.23 -13.79
CA ARG A 186 10.62 -5.03 -13.81
C ARG A 186 11.08 -5.48 -12.44
N CYS A 187 10.47 -4.93 -11.37
CA CYS A 187 10.80 -5.21 -9.98
C CYS A 187 10.11 -6.51 -9.53
N ASN A 188 10.64 -7.64 -9.91
CA ASN A 188 10.04 -8.95 -9.66
C ASN A 188 11.05 -10.03 -9.25
N SER A 189 12.21 -9.61 -8.73
CA SER A 189 13.29 -10.52 -8.29
C SER A 189 12.86 -11.48 -7.18
N SER A 190 11.89 -11.08 -6.36
CA SER A 190 11.37 -11.89 -5.26
C SER A 190 10.01 -11.37 -4.81
N VAL A 191 9.34 -12.11 -3.92
CA VAL A 191 8.09 -11.64 -3.28
C VAL A 191 8.29 -10.35 -2.46
N ARG A 192 9.50 -10.05 -2.01
CA ARG A 192 9.81 -8.79 -1.33
C ARG A 192 9.79 -7.58 -2.26
N ALA A 193 9.99 -7.81 -3.56
CA ALA A 193 9.86 -6.75 -4.57
C ALA A 193 8.41 -6.29 -4.78
N LEU A 194 7.41 -6.98 -4.19
CA LEU A 194 6.02 -6.54 -4.13
C LEU A 194 5.77 -5.48 -3.04
N TRP A 195 6.76 -5.17 -2.22
CA TRP A 195 6.73 -3.97 -1.40
C TRP A 195 6.93 -2.74 -2.28
N GLU A 196 6.02 -1.79 -2.15
CA GLU A 196 6.03 -0.49 -2.81
C GLU A 196 6.13 0.63 -1.78
N ILE A 197 6.48 1.83 -2.24
CA ILE A 197 6.09 3.06 -1.53
C ILE A 197 4.87 3.61 -2.25
N HIS A 198 3.70 3.37 -1.69
CA HIS A 198 2.43 3.73 -2.27
C HIS A 198 1.40 4.08 -1.17
N PRO A 199 0.98 5.32 -1.07
CA PRO A 199 1.29 6.44 -1.97
C PRO A 199 2.63 7.13 -1.66
N VAL A 200 3.20 7.73 -2.68
CA VAL A 200 4.28 8.70 -2.51
C VAL A 200 3.69 10.06 -2.16
N TYR A 201 4.13 10.63 -1.04
CA TYR A 201 3.69 11.93 -0.57
C TYR A 201 4.60 13.07 -1.00
N ARG A 202 5.88 12.79 -1.20
CA ARG A 202 6.89 13.80 -1.50
C ARG A 202 8.02 13.25 -2.36
N VAL A 203 8.45 14.07 -3.31
CA VAL A 203 9.65 13.86 -4.13
C VAL A 203 10.51 15.11 -4.02
N THR A 204 11.83 14.95 -3.83
CA THR A 204 12.79 16.06 -3.81
C THR A 204 14.12 15.65 -4.47
N SER A 205 14.99 16.60 -4.75
CA SER A 205 16.40 16.31 -4.97
C SER A 205 17.00 15.59 -3.76
N PRO A 206 18.10 14.85 -3.93
CA PRO A 206 18.82 14.14 -2.87
C PRO A 206 19.22 14.99 -1.69
#